data_1d202bed5035be068801c2911eeb279f
#
_entry.id   1d202bed5035be068801c2911eeb279f
#
_cell.length_a   1.000
_cell.length_b   1.000
_cell.length_c   1.000
_cell.angle_alpha   90.00
_cell.angle_beta   90.00
_cell.angle_gamma   90.00
#
_symmetry.space_group_name_H-M   'P 1'
#
loop_
_entity.id
_entity.type
_entity.pdbx_description
1 polymer ?
#
loop_
_entity_poly.entity_id
_entity_poly.type
_entity_poly.pdbx_seq_one_letter_code
_entity_poly.pdbx_strand_id
1 'polypeptide(L)'
;MYNAKVLEIFKNPKNVGSLKGANGIGKVGNAACGDIMKIYLKINDDGIIEDAKFKTFGCAAAITTTSVATEMIKGKTIEEALQLKNSQIIEYLGGLPAQKIHCSILAEEAIRAAVDDYYKRKEKAEKANKE
;
A
#
# COMPACT_ATOMS: atom_id res chain seq x y z
N MET A 1 20.00 -2.16 -12.25
CA MET A 1 20.38 -1.13 -11.27
C MET A 1 19.24 -0.11 -11.12
N TYR A 2 19.05 0.41 -9.92
CA TYR A 2 18.00 1.39 -9.65
C TYR A 2 18.41 2.78 -10.17
N ASN A 3 17.45 3.53 -10.74
CA ASN A 3 17.71 4.89 -11.20
C ASN A 3 17.76 5.89 -10.02
N ALA A 4 18.15 7.13 -10.30
CA ALA A 4 18.33 8.16 -9.26
C ALA A 4 17.04 8.45 -8.49
N LYS A 5 15.88 8.44 -9.15
CA LYS A 5 14.59 8.71 -8.52
C LYS A 5 14.23 7.63 -7.51
N VAL A 6 14.45 6.36 -7.88
CA VAL A 6 14.22 5.22 -6.98
C VAL A 6 15.12 5.33 -5.76
N LEU A 7 16.40 5.61 -5.95
CA LEU A 7 17.35 5.73 -4.85
C LEU A 7 17.01 6.89 -3.91
N GLU A 8 16.57 8.01 -4.46
CA GLU A 8 16.17 9.18 -3.67
C GLU A 8 14.99 8.84 -2.77
N ILE A 9 13.96 8.20 -3.31
CA ILE A 9 12.78 7.80 -2.54
C ILE A 9 13.16 6.75 -1.50
N PHE A 10 14.02 5.80 -1.86
CA PHE A 10 14.48 4.76 -0.94
C PHE A 10 15.23 5.34 0.27
N LYS A 11 16.03 6.37 0.05
CA LYS A 11 16.79 7.01 1.13
C LYS A 11 15.89 7.76 2.11
N ASN A 12 14.77 8.26 1.64
CA ASN A 12 13.85 9.06 2.46
C ASN A 12 12.40 8.71 2.10
N PRO A 13 11.97 7.48 2.38
CA PRO A 13 10.62 7.05 2.00
C PRO A 13 9.56 7.75 2.84
N LYS A 14 8.43 8.05 2.20
CA LYS A 14 7.28 8.65 2.85
C LYS A 14 6.35 7.56 3.37
N ASN A 15 5.59 7.89 4.41
CA ASN A 15 4.50 7.05 4.93
C ASN A 15 4.97 5.74 5.58
N VAL A 16 6.21 5.69 6.05
CA VAL A 16 6.73 4.52 6.77
C VAL A 16 6.26 4.54 8.22
N GLY A 17 5.76 3.41 8.69
CA GLY A 17 5.35 3.24 10.07
C GLY A 17 3.94 2.70 10.21
N SER A 18 3.49 2.54 11.46
CA SER A 18 2.10 2.17 11.73
C SER A 18 1.24 3.44 11.80
N LEU A 19 -0.05 3.27 11.58
CA LEU A 19 -1.01 4.37 11.58
C LEU A 19 -2.00 4.17 12.71
N LYS A 20 -1.99 5.09 13.67
CA LYS A 20 -2.93 5.07 14.78
C LYS A 20 -4.33 5.41 14.25
N GLY A 21 -5.32 4.62 14.64
CA GLY A 21 -6.67 4.79 14.15
C GLY A 21 -6.95 4.17 12.78
N ALA A 22 -6.02 3.36 12.28
CA ALA A 22 -6.24 2.64 11.03
C ALA A 22 -7.45 1.73 11.14
N ASN A 23 -8.33 1.77 10.14
CA ASN A 23 -9.51 0.93 10.07
C ASN A 23 -9.48 -0.06 8.90
N GLY A 24 -8.37 -0.11 8.20
CA GLY A 24 -8.10 -1.13 7.20
C GLY A 24 -6.63 -1.48 7.24
N ILE A 25 -6.30 -2.74 7.54
CA ILE A 25 -4.91 -3.19 7.63
C ILE A 25 -4.77 -4.43 6.76
N GLY A 26 -3.87 -4.36 5.78
CA GLY A 26 -3.59 -5.48 4.89
C GLY A 26 -2.16 -5.93 5.03
N LYS A 27 -1.95 -7.25 5.09
CA LYS A 27 -0.64 -7.85 5.16
C LYS A 27 -0.52 -8.89 4.05
N VAL A 28 0.52 -8.77 3.25
CA VAL A 28 0.83 -9.71 2.18
C VAL A 28 2.31 -10.04 2.21
N GLY A 29 2.66 -11.17 1.65
CA GLY A 29 4.05 -11.60 1.55
C GLY A 29 4.33 -12.23 0.21
N ASN A 30 5.58 -12.20 -0.20
CA ASN A 30 6.06 -12.88 -1.40
C ASN A 30 7.18 -13.83 -0.99
N ALA A 31 6.89 -15.13 -0.97
CA ALA A 31 7.84 -16.16 -0.56
C ALA A 31 9.06 -16.21 -1.49
N ALA A 32 8.89 -15.85 -2.76
CA ALA A 32 9.99 -15.88 -3.74
C ALA A 32 11.09 -14.87 -3.41
N CYS A 33 10.75 -13.70 -2.87
CA CYS A 33 11.74 -12.70 -2.48
C CYS A 33 11.86 -12.49 -0.97
N GLY A 34 11.08 -13.21 -0.17
CA GLY A 34 11.09 -13.06 1.28
C GLY A 34 10.51 -11.74 1.77
N ASP A 35 9.86 -10.99 0.89
CA ASP A 35 9.30 -9.69 1.23
C ASP A 35 7.99 -9.84 1.98
N ILE A 36 7.78 -8.99 2.98
CA ILE A 36 6.52 -8.88 3.71
C ILE A 36 6.09 -7.42 3.66
N MET A 37 4.81 -7.18 3.36
CA MET A 37 4.25 -5.84 3.24
C MET A 37 3.01 -5.71 4.10
N LYS A 38 2.95 -4.67 4.91
CA LYS A 38 1.78 -4.34 5.71
C LYS A 38 1.38 -2.89 5.43
N ILE A 39 0.14 -2.69 5.00
CA ILE A 39 -0.38 -1.35 4.72
C ILE A 39 -1.49 -1.03 5.72
N TYR A 40 -1.45 0.18 6.26
CA TYR A 40 -2.46 0.72 7.18
C TYR A 40 -3.22 1.83 6.47
N LEU A 41 -4.54 1.74 6.43
CA LEU A 41 -5.40 2.76 5.83
C LEU A 41 -6.33 3.35 6.88
N LYS A 42 -6.54 4.66 6.80
CA LYS A 42 -7.58 5.36 7.55
C LYS A 42 -8.59 5.86 6.54
N ILE A 43 -9.79 5.28 6.56
CA ILE A 43 -10.85 5.54 5.58
C ILE A 43 -12.02 6.19 6.30
N ASN A 44 -12.50 7.32 5.78
CA ASN A 44 -13.62 8.02 6.39
C ASN A 44 -14.98 7.45 5.96
N ASP A 45 -16.06 7.99 6.48
CA ASP A 45 -17.42 7.52 6.22
C ASP A 45 -17.84 7.69 4.75
N ASP A 46 -17.18 8.58 4.02
CA ASP A 46 -17.43 8.81 2.60
C ASP A 46 -16.63 7.86 1.70
N GLY A 47 -15.86 6.96 2.29
CA GLY A 47 -15.04 6.02 1.53
C GLY A 47 -13.77 6.63 0.96
N ILE A 48 -13.30 7.74 1.55
CA ILE A 48 -12.08 8.41 1.13
C ILE A 48 -10.94 8.01 2.06
N ILE A 49 -9.79 7.71 1.49
CA ILE A 49 -8.60 7.36 2.24
C ILE A 49 -7.94 8.63 2.74
N GLU A 50 -8.12 8.92 4.03
CA GLU A 50 -7.58 10.12 4.67
C GLU A 50 -6.06 10.01 4.89
N ASP A 51 -5.58 8.81 5.19
CA ASP A 51 -4.16 8.59 5.42
C ASP A 51 -3.80 7.14 5.11
N ALA A 52 -2.52 6.92 4.80
CA ALA A 52 -1.99 5.60 4.48
C ALA A 52 -0.54 5.53 4.93
N LYS A 53 -0.19 4.44 5.61
CA LYS A 53 1.18 4.16 6.01
C LYS A 53 1.50 2.69 5.76
N PHE A 54 2.79 2.35 5.80
CA PHE A 54 3.20 0.98 5.58
C PHE A 54 4.41 0.60 6.40
N LYS A 55 4.55 -0.71 6.62
CA LYS A 55 5.77 -1.33 7.15
C LYS A 55 6.12 -2.49 6.25
N THR A 56 7.39 -2.68 6.01
CA THR A 56 7.83 -3.79 5.16
C THR A 56 9.17 -4.33 5.62
N PHE A 57 9.34 -5.63 5.43
CA PHE A 57 10.66 -6.26 5.36
C PHE A 57 10.82 -6.66 3.90
N GLY A 58 11.68 -5.96 3.17
CA GLY A 58 11.81 -6.21 1.76
C GLY A 58 12.92 -5.41 1.13
N CYS A 59 13.03 -5.56 -0.18
CA CYS A 59 14.07 -4.90 -0.96
C CYS A 59 13.75 -3.42 -1.18
N ALA A 60 14.72 -2.69 -1.73
CA ALA A 60 14.54 -1.28 -2.06
C ALA A 60 13.34 -1.04 -2.99
N ALA A 61 13.08 -1.98 -3.92
CA ALA A 61 11.94 -1.86 -4.82
C ALA A 61 10.62 -1.92 -4.05
N ALA A 62 10.49 -2.82 -3.06
CA ALA A 62 9.27 -2.93 -2.25
C ALA A 62 9.04 -1.65 -1.44
N ILE A 63 10.07 -1.11 -0.81
CA ILE A 63 9.97 0.12 -0.02
C ILE A 63 9.60 1.31 -0.91
N THR A 64 10.28 1.47 -2.03
CA THR A 64 10.09 2.61 -2.94
C THR A 64 8.71 2.58 -3.58
N THR A 65 8.30 1.42 -4.12
CA THR A 65 7.00 1.30 -4.78
C THR A 65 5.85 1.53 -3.82
N THR A 66 5.96 1.05 -2.59
CA THR A 66 4.91 1.21 -1.61
C THR A 66 4.85 2.63 -1.07
N SER A 67 6.01 3.29 -0.92
CA SER A 67 6.04 4.72 -0.57
C SER A 67 5.27 5.54 -1.60
N VAL A 68 5.51 5.30 -2.89
CA VAL A 68 4.79 5.97 -3.98
C VAL A 68 3.31 5.61 -3.99
N ALA A 69 3.00 4.32 -3.86
CA ALA A 69 1.61 3.84 -3.87
C ALA A 69 0.77 4.47 -2.75
N THR A 70 1.30 4.48 -1.52
CA THR A 70 0.60 5.08 -0.38
C THR A 70 0.39 6.58 -0.57
N GLU A 71 1.36 7.28 -1.16
CA GLU A 71 1.21 8.70 -1.47
C GLU A 71 0.15 8.93 -2.54
N MET A 72 0.08 8.08 -3.55
CA MET A 72 -0.89 8.20 -4.64
C MET A 72 -2.33 7.99 -4.18
N ILE A 73 -2.58 7.12 -3.19
CA ILE A 73 -3.94 6.79 -2.76
C ILE A 73 -4.50 7.73 -1.69
N LYS A 74 -3.67 8.56 -1.08
CA LYS A 74 -4.15 9.54 -0.10
C LYS A 74 -5.10 10.53 -0.76
N GLY A 75 -6.24 10.76 -0.14
CA GLY A 75 -7.27 11.66 -0.67
C GLY A 75 -8.11 11.05 -1.79
N LYS A 76 -7.88 9.80 -2.13
CA LYS A 76 -8.65 9.09 -3.15
C LYS A 76 -9.73 8.23 -2.52
N THR A 77 -10.75 7.89 -3.33
CA THR A 77 -11.76 6.94 -2.88
C THR A 77 -11.18 5.52 -2.89
N ILE A 78 -11.86 4.61 -2.18
CA ILE A 78 -11.50 3.19 -2.19
C ILE A 78 -11.46 2.65 -3.62
N GLU A 79 -12.45 3.02 -4.43
CA GLU A 79 -12.55 2.57 -5.82
C GLU A 79 -11.36 3.02 -6.65
N GLU A 80 -10.96 4.28 -6.50
CA GLU A 80 -9.78 4.82 -7.18
C GLU A 80 -8.49 4.12 -6.73
N ALA A 81 -8.38 3.84 -5.43
CA ALA A 81 -7.21 3.13 -4.89
C ALA A 81 -7.11 1.71 -5.46
N LEU A 82 -8.24 1.02 -5.61
CA LEU A 82 -8.26 -0.34 -6.17
C LEU A 82 -7.93 -0.38 -7.66
N GLN A 83 -8.04 0.75 -8.34
CA GLN A 83 -7.69 0.86 -9.76
C GLN A 83 -6.21 1.14 -9.99
N LEU A 84 -5.47 1.45 -8.94
CA LEU A 84 -4.04 1.70 -9.04
C LEU A 84 -3.32 0.42 -9.48
N LYS A 85 -2.56 0.52 -10.56
CA LYS A 85 -1.79 -0.60 -11.10
C LYS A 85 -0.31 -0.41 -10.82
N ASN A 86 0.40 -1.51 -10.61
CA ASN A 86 1.84 -1.46 -10.40
C ASN A 86 2.57 -0.83 -11.58
N SER A 87 2.03 -0.95 -12.81
CA SER A 87 2.59 -0.30 -13.99
C SER A 87 2.64 1.24 -13.86
N GLN A 88 1.63 1.81 -13.23
CA GLN A 88 1.58 3.27 -12.99
C GLN A 88 2.66 3.70 -12.01
N ILE A 89 2.91 2.89 -10.99
CA ILE A 89 3.96 3.14 -10.00
C ILE A 89 5.34 3.06 -10.67
N ILE A 90 5.55 2.04 -11.48
CA ILE A 90 6.81 1.83 -12.20
C ILE A 90 7.06 2.99 -13.18
N GLU A 91 6.01 3.42 -13.90
CA GLU A 91 6.10 4.55 -14.81
C GLU A 91 6.48 5.83 -14.09
N TYR A 92 5.85 6.10 -12.95
CA TYR A 92 6.18 7.27 -12.11
C TYR A 92 7.66 7.25 -11.70
N LEU A 93 8.19 6.07 -11.38
CA LEU A 93 9.58 5.92 -10.95
C LEU A 93 10.58 5.97 -12.11
N GLY A 94 10.11 5.96 -13.36
CA GLY A 94 11.00 5.92 -14.51
C GLY A 94 11.55 4.52 -14.82
N GLY A 95 10.96 3.50 -14.22
CA GLY A 95 11.33 2.11 -14.43
C GLY A 95 11.98 1.44 -13.23
N LEU A 96 12.00 0.11 -13.24
CA LEU A 96 12.66 -0.72 -12.23
C LEU A 96 13.45 -1.82 -12.95
N PRO A 97 14.51 -2.36 -12.31
CA PRO A 97 15.17 -3.55 -12.87
C PRO A 97 14.17 -4.68 -13.07
N ALA A 98 14.30 -5.41 -14.16
CA ALA A 98 13.35 -6.48 -14.51
C ALA A 98 13.16 -7.50 -13.39
N GLN A 99 14.22 -7.85 -12.68
CA GLN A 99 14.17 -8.79 -11.56
C GLN A 99 13.36 -8.29 -10.37
N LYS A 100 13.08 -6.98 -10.31
CA LYS A 100 12.39 -6.35 -9.18
C LYS A 100 10.96 -5.90 -9.48
N ILE A 101 10.51 -6.06 -10.71
CA ILE A 101 9.14 -5.67 -11.09
C ILE A 101 8.11 -6.44 -10.26
N HIS A 102 8.34 -7.72 -9.99
CA HIS A 102 7.42 -8.52 -9.18
C HIS A 102 7.30 -8.02 -7.73
N CYS A 103 8.30 -7.35 -7.21
CA CYS A 103 8.23 -6.77 -5.85
C CYS A 103 7.25 -5.59 -5.80
N SER A 104 7.01 -4.90 -6.92
CA SER A 104 6.08 -3.78 -6.98
C SER A 104 4.62 -4.21 -6.85
N ILE A 105 4.31 -5.46 -7.18
CA ILE A 105 2.95 -6.01 -7.09
C ILE A 105 2.48 -6.08 -5.63
N LEU A 106 3.42 -6.20 -4.67
CA LEU A 106 3.08 -6.28 -3.26
C LEU A 106 2.29 -5.06 -2.77
N ALA A 107 2.61 -3.86 -3.27
CA ALA A 107 1.88 -2.65 -2.89
C ALA A 107 0.42 -2.73 -3.33
N GLU A 108 0.17 -3.16 -4.56
CA GLU A 108 -1.18 -3.33 -5.10
C GLU A 108 -1.97 -4.37 -4.30
N GLU A 109 -1.35 -5.52 -4.03
CA GLU A 109 -1.98 -6.60 -3.26
C GLU A 109 -2.27 -6.18 -1.82
N ALA A 110 -1.35 -5.46 -1.18
CA ALA A 110 -1.53 -5.01 0.20
C ALA A 110 -2.64 -3.97 0.32
N ILE A 111 -2.78 -3.08 -0.67
CA ILE A 111 -3.88 -2.12 -0.71
C ILE A 111 -5.22 -2.85 -0.79
N ARG A 112 -5.33 -3.86 -1.64
CA ARG A 112 -6.55 -4.68 -1.75
C ARG A 112 -6.86 -5.38 -0.44
N ALA A 113 -5.84 -5.97 0.20
CA ALA A 113 -6.00 -6.65 1.47
C ALA A 113 -6.47 -5.69 2.57
N ALA A 114 -5.94 -4.46 2.58
CA ALA A 114 -6.33 -3.45 3.56
C ALA A 114 -7.77 -3.00 3.35
N VAL A 115 -8.21 -2.84 2.10
CA VAL A 115 -9.60 -2.50 1.77
C VAL A 115 -10.55 -3.63 2.18
N ASP A 116 -10.17 -4.87 1.92
CA ASP A 116 -10.96 -6.04 2.35
C ASP A 116 -11.12 -6.06 3.87
N ASP A 117 -10.06 -5.79 4.60
CA ASP A 117 -10.08 -5.73 6.07
C ASP A 117 -11.02 -4.62 6.55
N TYR A 118 -10.99 -3.46 5.89
CA TYR A 118 -11.90 -2.35 6.20
C TYR A 118 -13.35 -2.76 6.06
N TYR A 119 -13.71 -3.42 4.96
CA TYR A 119 -15.08 -3.88 4.74
C TYR A 119 -15.51 -4.95 5.75
N LYS A 120 -14.61 -5.85 6.10
CA LYS A 120 -14.89 -6.88 7.13
C LYS A 120 -15.15 -6.25 8.49
N ARG A 121 -14.36 -5.26 8.88
CA ARG A 121 -14.53 -4.54 10.15
C ARG A 121 -15.83 -3.75 10.16
N LYS A 122 -16.17 -3.12 9.05
CA LYS A 122 -17.40 -2.36 8.89
C LYS A 122 -18.62 -3.28 9.01
N GLU A 123 -18.59 -4.44 8.38
CA GLU A 123 -19.66 -5.43 8.46
C GLU A 123 -19.85 -5.94 9.89
N LYS A 124 -18.78 -6.22 10.60
CA LYS A 124 -18.84 -6.63 12.01
C LYS A 124 -19.45 -5.56 12.89
N ALA A 125 -19.09 -4.31 12.70
CA ALA A 125 -19.61 -3.19 13.46
C ALA A 125 -21.14 -3.02 13.21
N GLU A 126 -21.57 -3.16 11.97
CA GLU A 126 -22.99 -3.11 11.62
C GLU A 126 -23.78 -4.23 12.26
N LYS A 127 -23.25 -5.47 12.26
CA LYS A 127 -23.88 -6.63 12.92
C LYS A 127 -23.96 -6.43 14.42
N ALA A 128 -22.92 -5.92 15.06
CA ALA A 128 -22.89 -5.65 16.49
C ALA A 128 -23.92 -4.60 16.87
N ASN A 129 -24.13 -3.57 16.03
CA ASN A 129 -25.11 -2.52 16.28
C ASN A 129 -26.57 -2.96 16.07
N LYS A 130 -26.79 -4.07 15.35
CA LYS A 130 -28.13 -4.62 15.13
C LYS A 130 -28.61 -5.55 16.22
N GLU A 131 -27.70 -5.97 17.08
CA GLU A 131 -28.01 -6.80 18.24
C GLU A 131 -28.17 -5.94 19.50
#